data_23cd672ba096c98394a4c02abc132374
#
_entry.id   23cd672ba096c98394a4c02abc132374
#
_cell.length_a   1.000
_cell.length_b   1.000
_cell.length_c   1.000
_cell.angle_alpha   90.00
_cell.angle_beta   90.00
_cell.angle_gamma   90.00
#
_symmetry.space_group_name_H-M   'P 1'
#
loop_
_entity.id
_entity.type
_entity.pdbx_description
1 polymer ?
#
loop_
_entity_poly.entity_id
_entity_poly.type
_entity_poly.pdbx_seq_one_letter_code
_entity_poly.pdbx_strand_id
1 'polypeptide(L)'
;MKRIIFLIFLALIILGAYSSLYIVDETQQVVKTRFGKPVGNAITTPGLHVKVPYLDVLHYFDKRFLEWDGRPNQIPTKDKRFIWVDTYARWRISDPLLFYQRLYDERGAHSRLDDIIDGETRNAIAGHNIIEVVRMSNRVSLVDSTALEEQTKLEKINVGRENIGDEILLAAQARCADLGIEILDFEFKRINYVKEVQEKVFERMITERKRIADKYRSEGQGEASRINGERERELLRIRSEAFRTAQEIKGKADAEATAIYNQAYNRSPQTREFYNFMKTMETYLNTIDGSTTLLLSTEGDFYKFLKTKK
;
A
#
# COMPACT_ATOMS: atom_id res chain seq x y z
N MET A 1 61.66 -41.54 57.39
CA MET A 1 61.00 -40.23 57.53
C MET A 1 61.40 -39.22 56.45
N LYS A 2 62.69 -38.90 56.25
CA LYS A 2 63.16 -37.92 55.21
C LYS A 2 62.70 -38.20 53.79
N ARG A 3 62.63 -39.43 53.31
CA ARG A 3 62.14 -39.84 51.97
C ARG A 3 60.62 -39.64 51.82
N ILE A 4 59.85 -39.87 52.85
CA ILE A 4 58.39 -39.66 52.86
C ILE A 4 58.05 -38.17 52.80
N ILE A 5 58.76 -37.34 53.58
CA ILE A 5 58.61 -35.88 53.55
C ILE A 5 58.96 -35.32 52.15
N PHE A 6 60.02 -35.85 51.54
CA PHE A 6 60.40 -35.45 50.19
C PHE A 6 59.36 -35.84 49.13
N LEU A 7 58.77 -37.05 49.24
CA LEU A 7 57.70 -37.47 48.34
C LEU A 7 56.40 -36.62 48.51
N ILE A 8 56.08 -36.28 49.74
CA ILE A 8 54.94 -35.39 50.03
C ILE A 8 55.18 -33.99 49.44
N PHE A 9 56.37 -33.44 49.59
CA PHE A 9 56.75 -32.14 49.05
C PHE A 9 56.75 -32.13 47.53
N LEU A 10 57.28 -33.21 46.89
CA LEU A 10 57.25 -33.38 45.45
C LEU A 10 55.82 -33.51 44.92
N ALA A 11 54.96 -34.26 45.60
CA ALA A 11 53.55 -34.39 45.25
C ALA A 11 52.79 -33.04 45.36
N LEU A 12 53.13 -32.23 46.37
CA LEU A 12 52.54 -30.92 46.56
C LEU A 12 52.98 -29.92 45.49
N ILE A 13 54.23 -29.99 45.00
CA ILE A 13 54.73 -29.21 43.86
C ILE A 13 54.01 -29.63 42.59
N ILE A 14 53.87 -30.92 42.35
CA ILE A 14 53.16 -31.42 41.14
C ILE A 14 51.70 -31.02 41.19
N LEU A 15 51.02 -31.13 42.31
CA LEU A 15 49.66 -30.69 42.48
C LEU A 15 49.50 -29.17 42.26
N GLY A 16 50.45 -28.39 42.82
CA GLY A 16 50.51 -26.93 42.59
C GLY A 16 50.72 -26.56 41.12
N ALA A 17 51.67 -27.24 40.47
CA ALA A 17 51.94 -27.04 39.01
C ALA A 17 50.70 -27.40 38.17
N TYR A 18 50.04 -28.50 38.45
CA TYR A 18 48.79 -28.88 37.76
C TYR A 18 47.65 -27.86 37.97
N SER A 19 47.50 -27.36 39.20
CA SER A 19 46.48 -26.35 39.55
C SER A 19 46.82 -24.96 38.97
N SER A 20 48.05 -24.72 38.55
CA SER A 20 48.50 -23.46 37.92
C SER A 20 48.14 -23.37 36.43
N LEU A 21 47.88 -24.50 35.79
CA LEU A 21 47.59 -24.52 34.37
C LEU A 21 46.11 -24.35 34.08
N TYR A 22 45.77 -23.54 33.04
CA TYR A 22 44.41 -23.40 32.52
C TYR A 22 44.46 -23.24 30.99
N ILE A 23 43.35 -23.58 30.37
CA ILE A 23 43.19 -23.52 28.92
C ILE A 23 42.22 -22.40 28.59
N VAL A 24 42.58 -21.60 27.58
CA VAL A 24 41.69 -20.61 26.95
C VAL A 24 41.32 -21.14 25.60
N ASP A 25 40.01 -21.28 25.35
CA ASP A 25 39.45 -21.69 24.06
C ASP A 25 39.47 -20.48 23.08
N GLU A 26 39.44 -20.77 21.76
CA GLU A 26 39.38 -19.74 20.72
C GLU A 26 38.07 -18.89 20.85
N THR A 27 37.01 -19.47 21.38
CA THR A 27 35.72 -18.83 21.58
C THR A 27 35.66 -17.93 22.83
N GLN A 28 36.74 -17.97 23.67
CA GLN A 28 36.74 -17.34 24.98
C GLN A 28 37.89 -16.36 25.12
N GLN A 29 37.72 -15.42 26.01
CA GLN A 29 38.75 -14.50 26.49
C GLN A 29 38.67 -14.41 28.01
N VAL A 30 39.83 -14.21 28.64
CA VAL A 30 39.98 -14.36 30.08
C VAL A 30 40.56 -13.09 30.73
N VAL A 31 39.95 -12.65 31.80
CA VAL A 31 40.49 -11.64 32.68
C VAL A 31 40.92 -12.33 33.99
N LYS A 32 42.18 -12.17 34.35
CA LYS A 32 42.74 -12.67 35.58
C LYS A 32 42.64 -11.63 36.67
N THR A 33 42.08 -11.99 37.82
CA THR A 33 41.98 -11.08 38.99
C THR A 33 42.67 -11.70 40.20
N ARG A 34 43.26 -10.85 41.00
CA ARG A 34 43.84 -11.22 42.29
C ARG A 34 43.23 -10.33 43.39
N PHE A 35 42.56 -10.95 44.35
CA PHE A 35 41.83 -10.21 45.41
C PHE A 35 40.83 -9.16 44.81
N GLY A 36 40.19 -9.51 43.70
CA GLY A 36 39.23 -8.64 43.02
C GLY A 36 39.84 -7.57 42.11
N LYS A 37 41.18 -7.41 42.10
CA LYS A 37 41.86 -6.48 41.19
C LYS A 37 42.33 -7.22 39.93
N PRO A 38 42.08 -6.68 38.73
CA PRO A 38 42.64 -7.24 37.51
C PRO A 38 44.18 -7.21 37.56
N VAL A 39 44.80 -8.30 37.12
CA VAL A 39 46.27 -8.45 37.08
C VAL A 39 46.74 -8.80 35.67
N GLY A 40 47.52 -7.89 35.09
CA GLY A 40 47.97 -7.99 33.70
C GLY A 40 46.92 -7.64 32.68
N ASN A 41 47.21 -7.91 31.43
CA ASN A 41 46.27 -7.70 30.29
C ASN A 41 45.28 -8.85 30.20
N ALA A 42 44.15 -8.60 29.55
CA ALA A 42 43.23 -9.68 29.17
C ALA A 42 43.93 -10.69 28.22
N ILE A 43 43.64 -11.95 28.42
CA ILE A 43 44.20 -13.04 27.64
C ILE A 43 43.19 -13.42 26.56
N THR A 44 43.51 -13.05 25.32
CA THR A 44 42.65 -13.28 24.14
C THR A 44 43.21 -14.35 23.21
N THR A 45 44.47 -14.79 23.49
CA THR A 45 45.12 -15.85 22.70
C THR A 45 44.74 -17.22 23.24
N PRO A 46 44.25 -18.15 22.35
CA PRO A 46 43.93 -19.49 22.78
C PRO A 46 45.20 -20.27 23.13
N GLY A 47 45.07 -21.27 24.00
CA GLY A 47 46.15 -22.13 24.39
C GLY A 47 46.26 -22.34 25.88
N LEU A 48 47.43 -22.90 26.29
CA LEU A 48 47.75 -23.21 27.67
C LEU A 48 48.40 -21.98 28.34
N HIS A 49 47.84 -21.54 29.44
CA HIS A 49 48.28 -20.39 30.23
C HIS A 49 48.53 -20.78 31.68
N VAL A 50 49.21 -19.90 32.40
CA VAL A 50 49.59 -20.11 33.78
C VAL A 50 48.97 -19.06 34.71
N LYS A 51 48.44 -19.54 35.85
CA LYS A 51 47.94 -18.69 36.94
C LYS A 51 48.59 -19.06 38.25
N VAL A 52 48.56 -18.17 39.23
CA VAL A 52 48.97 -18.49 40.59
C VAL A 52 47.76 -19.20 41.28
N PRO A 53 47.92 -20.48 41.65
CA PRO A 53 46.86 -21.24 42.25
C PRO A 53 46.42 -20.56 43.56
N TYR A 54 45.11 -20.63 43.84
CA TYR A 54 44.44 -20.08 45.02
C TYR A 54 44.41 -18.52 45.11
N LEU A 55 45.28 -17.81 44.43
CA LEU A 55 45.34 -16.35 44.45
C LEU A 55 44.65 -15.72 43.23
N ASP A 56 44.78 -16.31 42.07
CA ASP A 56 44.26 -15.79 40.82
C ASP A 56 42.88 -16.43 40.53
N VAL A 57 41.86 -15.57 40.36
CA VAL A 57 40.55 -15.96 39.89
C VAL A 57 40.43 -15.59 38.41
N LEU A 58 39.87 -16.50 37.63
CA LEU A 58 39.69 -16.33 36.16
C LEU A 58 38.22 -16.01 35.89
N HIS A 59 38.02 -14.96 35.11
CA HIS A 59 36.70 -14.58 34.57
C HIS A 59 36.72 -14.83 33.07
N TYR A 60 35.91 -15.75 32.61
CA TYR A 60 35.78 -16.12 31.20
C TYR A 60 34.67 -15.31 30.58
N PHE A 61 34.93 -14.73 29.41
CA PHE A 61 33.99 -13.98 28.61
C PHE A 61 33.94 -14.57 27.20
N ASP A 62 32.79 -14.50 26.57
CA ASP A 62 32.63 -14.93 25.16
C ASP A 62 33.35 -13.92 24.23
N LYS A 63 34.13 -14.44 23.27
CA LYS A 63 34.81 -13.64 22.25
C LYS A 63 33.98 -13.47 20.98
N ARG A 64 32.96 -14.32 20.82
CA ARG A 64 32.01 -14.26 19.71
C ARG A 64 31.06 -13.09 19.90
N PHE A 65 30.34 -12.76 18.83
CA PHE A 65 29.27 -11.78 18.95
C PHE A 65 28.07 -12.35 19.73
N LEU A 66 27.49 -11.51 20.53
CA LEU A 66 26.31 -11.78 21.35
C LEU A 66 25.12 -11.00 20.81
N GLU A 67 23.93 -11.50 21.08
CA GLU A 67 22.71 -10.81 20.76
C GLU A 67 22.27 -9.86 21.87
N TRP A 68 21.70 -8.75 21.49
CA TRP A 68 20.90 -7.90 22.35
C TRP A 68 19.51 -7.77 21.71
N ASP A 69 18.48 -8.21 22.41
CA ASP A 69 17.07 -8.14 22.00
C ASP A 69 16.35 -7.12 22.88
N GLY A 70 16.09 -5.92 22.33
CA GLY A 70 15.42 -4.84 23.02
C GLY A 70 13.96 -5.20 23.32
N ARG A 71 13.44 -4.63 24.43
CA ARG A 71 12.00 -4.76 24.71
C ARG A 71 11.22 -3.79 23.83
N PRO A 72 10.06 -4.22 23.27
CA PRO A 72 9.22 -3.30 22.54
C PRO A 72 8.87 -2.07 23.36
N ASN A 73 9.22 -0.90 22.89
CA ASN A 73 8.99 0.38 23.55
C ASN A 73 8.07 1.28 22.73
N GLN A 74 7.21 2.03 23.44
CA GLN A 74 6.38 3.05 22.83
C GLN A 74 7.13 4.37 22.75
N ILE A 75 7.38 4.85 21.52
CA ILE A 75 8.18 6.03 21.26
C ILE A 75 7.37 7.06 20.48
N PRO A 76 7.36 8.35 20.88
CA PRO A 76 6.77 9.41 20.09
C PRO A 76 7.71 9.81 18.94
N THR A 77 7.17 10.02 17.76
CA THR A 77 7.86 10.58 16.61
C THR A 77 7.78 12.11 16.62
N LYS A 78 8.54 12.77 15.74
CA LYS A 78 8.54 14.23 15.59
C LYS A 78 7.15 14.81 15.29
N ASP A 79 6.33 14.08 14.54
CA ASP A 79 4.94 14.42 14.24
C ASP A 79 3.95 14.02 15.35
N LYS A 80 4.46 13.78 16.57
CA LYS A 80 3.69 13.46 17.80
C LYS A 80 2.81 12.22 17.67
N ARG A 81 3.19 11.26 16.84
CA ARG A 81 2.53 9.97 16.74
C ARG A 81 3.30 8.94 17.55
N PHE A 82 2.58 8.14 18.31
CA PHE A 82 3.18 7.06 19.07
C PHE A 82 3.27 5.79 18.22
N ILE A 83 4.45 5.18 18.25
CA ILE A 83 4.73 3.90 17.58
C ILE A 83 5.36 2.93 18.57
N TRP A 84 5.06 1.64 18.39
CA TRP A 84 5.77 0.56 19.04
C TRP A 84 6.98 0.21 18.20
N VAL A 85 8.14 0.26 18.81
CA VAL A 85 9.41 -0.06 18.18
C VAL A 85 10.06 -1.21 18.92
N ASP A 86 10.46 -2.22 18.16
CA ASP A 86 11.17 -3.40 18.61
C ASP A 86 12.50 -3.42 17.86
N THR A 87 13.60 -3.51 18.61
CA THR A 87 14.95 -3.34 18.09
C THR A 87 15.83 -4.52 18.45
N TYR A 88 16.84 -4.74 17.65
CA TYR A 88 17.80 -5.81 17.79
C TYR A 88 19.20 -5.29 17.46
N ALA A 89 20.21 -5.75 18.21
CA ALA A 89 21.59 -5.42 17.95
C ALA A 89 22.50 -6.62 18.16
N ARG A 90 23.63 -6.66 17.47
CA ARG A 90 24.70 -7.60 17.73
C ARG A 90 25.89 -6.85 18.30
N TRP A 91 26.46 -7.39 19.34
CA TRP A 91 27.58 -6.78 20.03
C TRP A 91 28.62 -7.80 20.40
N ARG A 92 29.81 -7.34 20.69
CA ARG A 92 30.92 -8.18 21.20
C ARG A 92 31.73 -7.42 22.25
N ILE A 93 32.44 -8.18 23.05
CA ILE A 93 33.41 -7.64 24.02
C ILE A 93 34.72 -7.40 23.28
N SER A 94 35.04 -6.11 23.02
CA SER A 94 36.28 -5.71 22.33
C SER A 94 37.45 -5.60 23.27
N ASP A 95 37.24 -5.09 24.49
CA ASP A 95 38.22 -5.03 25.57
C ASP A 95 37.68 -5.70 26.83
N PRO A 96 38.03 -6.96 27.11
CA PRO A 96 37.53 -7.68 28.27
C PRO A 96 38.00 -7.11 29.60
N LEU A 97 39.16 -6.42 29.65
CA LEU A 97 39.64 -5.79 30.86
C LEU A 97 38.77 -4.59 31.23
N LEU A 98 38.53 -3.72 30.29
CA LEU A 98 37.65 -2.55 30.46
C LEU A 98 36.21 -2.98 30.74
N PHE A 99 35.75 -3.99 30.04
CA PHE A 99 34.45 -4.63 30.26
C PHE A 99 34.28 -5.10 31.71
N TYR A 100 35.22 -5.89 32.21
CA TYR A 100 35.18 -6.37 33.59
C TYR A 100 35.19 -5.21 34.60
N GLN A 101 36.02 -4.19 34.38
CA GLN A 101 36.14 -3.05 35.30
C GLN A 101 34.86 -2.21 35.36
N ARG A 102 34.14 -2.09 34.27
CA ARG A 102 32.98 -1.20 34.16
C ARG A 102 31.64 -1.92 34.37
N LEU A 103 31.53 -3.16 33.90
CA LEU A 103 30.26 -3.90 33.80
C LEU A 103 30.27 -5.19 34.63
N TYR A 104 31.45 -5.73 34.89
CA TYR A 104 31.69 -6.93 35.68
C TYR A 104 31.24 -8.23 34.99
N ASP A 105 29.98 -8.31 34.50
CA ASP A 105 29.40 -9.49 33.85
C ASP A 105 28.48 -9.10 32.69
N GLU A 106 27.97 -10.12 31.96
CA GLU A 106 27.06 -9.93 30.82
C GLU A 106 25.71 -9.32 31.23
N ARG A 107 25.23 -9.56 32.44
CA ARG A 107 23.99 -8.96 32.95
C ARG A 107 24.12 -7.45 33.11
N GLY A 108 25.27 -7.03 33.64
CA GLY A 108 25.62 -5.61 33.73
C GLY A 108 25.72 -4.97 32.33
N ALA A 109 26.27 -5.71 31.36
CA ALA A 109 26.31 -5.27 29.96
C ALA A 109 24.91 -5.12 29.36
N HIS A 110 24.04 -6.11 29.50
CA HIS A 110 22.68 -6.02 28.99
C HIS A 110 21.92 -4.82 29.57
N SER A 111 22.05 -4.58 30.88
CA SER A 111 21.39 -3.42 31.49
C SER A 111 21.89 -2.08 30.92
N ARG A 112 23.20 -1.99 30.63
CA ARG A 112 23.77 -0.79 30.02
C ARG A 112 23.46 -0.64 28.56
N LEU A 113 23.39 -1.75 27.81
CA LEU A 113 22.95 -1.75 26.43
C LEU A 113 21.48 -1.35 26.32
N ASP A 114 20.60 -1.82 27.23
CA ASP A 114 19.22 -1.36 27.33
C ASP A 114 19.16 0.16 27.46
N ASP A 115 19.90 0.74 28.42
CA ASP A 115 19.91 2.19 28.66
C ASP A 115 20.42 2.99 27.46
N ILE A 116 21.51 2.52 26.82
CA ILE A 116 22.16 3.23 25.73
C ILE A 116 21.37 3.10 24.44
N ILE A 117 21.05 1.87 24.01
CA ILE A 117 20.41 1.62 22.72
C ILE A 117 18.97 2.14 22.73
N ASP A 118 18.21 1.88 23.79
CA ASP A 118 16.84 2.44 23.93
C ASP A 118 16.86 3.96 23.99
N GLY A 119 17.85 4.55 24.67
CA GLY A 119 18.02 6.01 24.75
C GLY A 119 18.30 6.62 23.37
N GLU A 120 19.26 6.08 22.61
CA GLU A 120 19.60 6.59 21.28
C GLU A 120 18.48 6.33 20.27
N THR A 121 17.83 5.16 20.35
CA THR A 121 16.65 4.85 19.53
C THR A 121 15.53 5.87 19.76
N ARG A 122 15.27 6.22 21.01
CA ARG A 122 14.25 7.22 21.35
C ARG A 122 14.61 8.61 20.85
N ASN A 123 15.86 9.00 20.98
CA ASN A 123 16.35 10.31 20.53
C ASN A 123 16.24 10.43 19.00
N ALA A 124 16.72 9.45 18.27
CA ALA A 124 16.68 9.42 16.81
C ALA A 124 15.24 9.44 16.29
N ILE A 125 14.36 8.56 16.80
CA ILE A 125 12.96 8.49 16.38
C ILE A 125 12.20 9.80 16.70
N ALA A 126 12.45 10.41 17.85
CA ALA A 126 11.82 11.68 18.22
C ALA A 126 12.26 12.85 17.30
N GLY A 127 13.41 12.74 16.66
CA GLY A 127 13.93 13.70 15.68
C GLY A 127 13.31 13.58 14.30
N HIS A 128 12.68 12.46 13.96
CA HIS A 128 12.21 12.12 12.61
C HIS A 128 10.70 11.93 12.56
N ASN A 129 10.11 12.21 11.37
CA ASN A 129 8.70 11.94 11.11
C ASN A 129 8.47 10.43 10.95
N ILE A 130 7.26 9.96 11.24
CA ILE A 130 6.93 8.54 11.15
C ILE A 130 7.23 7.93 9.78
N ILE A 131 7.03 8.69 8.70
CA ILE A 131 7.29 8.24 7.33
C ILE A 131 8.76 7.91 7.11
N GLU A 132 9.67 8.72 7.68
CA GLU A 132 11.12 8.49 7.64
C GLU A 132 11.52 7.23 8.40
N VAL A 133 10.89 6.98 9.54
CA VAL A 133 11.17 5.82 10.39
C VAL A 133 10.67 4.51 9.75
N VAL A 134 9.55 4.56 9.01
CA VAL A 134 8.93 3.35 8.44
C VAL A 134 9.46 3.02 7.05
N ARG A 135 9.69 4.02 6.19
CA ARG A 135 10.07 3.80 4.78
C ARG A 135 11.59 3.73 4.61
N MET A 136 12.02 2.82 3.74
CA MET A 136 13.43 2.66 3.35
C MET A 136 13.81 3.45 2.10
N SER A 137 12.85 3.70 1.19
CA SER A 137 13.13 4.35 -0.08
C SER A 137 11.93 5.10 -0.63
N ASN A 138 12.18 6.01 -1.58
CA ASN A 138 11.15 6.75 -2.31
C ASN A 138 10.50 5.93 -3.46
N ARG A 139 10.62 4.61 -3.42
CA ARG A 139 10.08 3.74 -4.46
C ARG A 139 8.56 3.78 -4.46
N VAL A 140 7.97 4.18 -5.58
CA VAL A 140 6.51 4.13 -5.80
C VAL A 140 6.19 2.76 -6.41
N SER A 141 5.17 2.07 -5.90
CA SER A 141 4.70 0.82 -6.50
C SER A 141 4.06 1.13 -7.85
N LEU A 142 4.50 0.46 -8.91
CA LEU A 142 3.97 0.62 -10.28
C LEU A 142 2.47 0.25 -10.41
N VAL A 143 1.94 -0.48 -9.44
CA VAL A 143 0.53 -0.92 -9.41
C VAL A 143 -0.42 0.24 -9.06
N ASP A 144 0.08 1.27 -8.39
CA ASP A 144 -0.73 2.40 -7.92
C ASP A 144 -0.65 3.64 -8.81
N SER A 145 0.17 3.62 -9.87
CA SER A 145 0.49 4.84 -10.65
C SER A 145 -0.69 5.39 -11.47
N THR A 146 -1.64 4.56 -11.86
CA THR A 146 -2.80 4.99 -12.68
C THR A 146 -4.00 5.47 -11.86
N ALA A 147 -4.08 5.08 -10.58
CA ALA A 147 -5.22 5.43 -9.71
C ALA A 147 -4.89 6.54 -8.69
N LEU A 148 -3.61 6.90 -8.54
CA LEU A 148 -3.10 7.74 -7.44
C LEU A 148 -2.49 9.07 -7.91
N GLU A 149 -2.50 9.39 -9.19
CA GLU A 149 -1.88 10.62 -9.71
C GLU A 149 -2.48 11.91 -9.12
N GLU A 150 -3.66 11.88 -8.59
CA GLU A 150 -4.30 13.07 -8.01
C GLU A 150 -4.30 13.17 -6.48
N GLN A 151 -4.08 12.09 -5.72
CA GLN A 151 -4.42 12.13 -4.30
C GLN A 151 -3.35 11.70 -3.30
N THR A 152 -2.26 11.14 -3.73
CA THR A 152 -1.18 10.83 -2.79
C THR A 152 0.16 11.25 -3.37
N LYS A 153 0.49 12.54 -3.31
CA LYS A 153 1.89 12.95 -3.21
C LYS A 153 2.40 12.29 -1.94
N LEU A 154 2.89 11.06 -2.07
CA LEU A 154 3.62 10.39 -1.01
C LEU A 154 4.73 11.35 -0.61
N GLU A 155 4.70 11.84 0.63
CA GLU A 155 5.77 12.70 1.14
C GLU A 155 7.09 11.99 0.87
N LYS A 156 8.02 12.73 0.25
CA LYS A 156 9.34 12.20 -0.04
C LYS A 156 10.09 12.04 1.28
N ILE A 157 10.75 10.92 1.45
CA ILE A 157 11.68 10.71 2.54
C ILE A 157 13.03 11.32 2.15
N ASN A 158 13.68 11.95 3.13
CA ASN A 158 15.01 12.54 2.98
C ASN A 158 16.09 11.66 3.61
N VAL A 159 15.79 11.04 4.75
CA VAL A 159 16.74 10.21 5.52
C VAL A 159 16.41 8.73 5.30
N GLY A 160 15.23 8.29 5.69
CA GLY A 160 14.79 6.91 5.61
C GLY A 160 15.28 6.03 6.76
N ARG A 161 14.61 4.90 6.93
CA ARG A 161 14.80 3.98 8.07
C ARG A 161 16.25 3.47 8.21
N GLU A 162 16.92 3.19 7.11
CA GLU A 162 18.28 2.67 7.09
C GLU A 162 19.28 3.69 7.68
N ASN A 163 19.25 4.92 7.20
CA ASN A 163 20.12 5.98 7.71
C ASN A 163 19.82 6.34 9.18
N ILE A 164 18.56 6.24 9.62
CA ILE A 164 18.20 6.40 11.04
C ILE A 164 18.81 5.26 11.87
N GLY A 165 18.83 4.03 11.36
CA GLY A 165 19.50 2.90 11.97
C GLY A 165 21.01 3.13 12.14
N ASP A 166 21.66 3.63 11.08
CA ASP A 166 23.08 3.99 11.10
C ASP A 166 23.38 5.12 12.09
N GLU A 167 22.53 6.12 12.19
CA GLU A 167 22.64 7.21 13.19
C GLU A 167 22.63 6.64 14.60
N ILE A 168 21.67 5.75 14.90
CA ILE A 168 21.57 5.09 16.21
C ILE A 168 22.81 4.25 16.48
N LEU A 169 23.25 3.46 15.48
CA LEU A 169 24.43 2.61 15.60
C LEU A 169 25.67 3.43 15.96
N LEU A 170 25.95 4.50 15.24
CA LEU A 170 27.10 5.37 15.48
C LEU A 170 27.05 6.03 16.87
N ALA A 171 25.88 6.52 17.28
CA ALA A 171 25.70 7.14 18.59
C ALA A 171 25.88 6.11 19.71
N ALA A 172 25.33 4.92 19.56
CA ALA A 172 25.47 3.84 20.54
C ALA A 172 26.91 3.30 20.61
N GLN A 173 27.59 3.13 19.47
CA GLN A 173 29.01 2.73 19.42
C GLN A 173 29.90 3.71 20.19
N ALA A 174 29.71 5.02 20.00
CA ALA A 174 30.48 6.05 20.69
C ALA A 174 30.36 5.95 22.21
N ARG A 175 29.16 5.62 22.73
CA ARG A 175 28.93 5.46 24.17
C ARG A 175 29.39 4.12 24.73
N CYS A 176 29.37 3.06 23.91
CA CYS A 176 29.78 1.72 24.32
C CYS A 176 31.31 1.52 24.30
N ALA A 177 32.04 2.33 23.55
CA ALA A 177 33.50 2.26 23.48
C ALA A 177 34.18 2.35 24.86
N ASP A 178 33.71 3.24 25.76
CA ASP A 178 34.22 3.40 27.11
C ASP A 178 33.88 2.22 28.05
N LEU A 179 33.03 1.30 27.60
CA LEU A 179 32.63 0.12 28.35
C LEU A 179 33.33 -1.17 27.89
N GLY A 180 34.19 -1.07 26.87
CA GLY A 180 34.86 -2.24 26.27
C GLY A 180 33.91 -3.11 25.43
N ILE A 181 32.80 -2.53 24.96
CA ILE A 181 31.80 -3.15 24.09
C ILE A 181 31.88 -2.51 22.71
N GLU A 182 31.79 -3.33 21.68
CA GLU A 182 31.62 -2.93 20.30
C GLU A 182 30.28 -3.42 19.78
N ILE A 183 29.42 -2.50 19.34
CA ILE A 183 28.15 -2.83 18.67
C ILE A 183 28.48 -3.02 17.20
N LEU A 184 28.13 -4.17 16.63
CA LEU A 184 28.45 -4.53 15.24
C LEU A 184 27.39 -4.01 14.27
N ASP A 185 26.12 -4.16 14.66
CA ASP A 185 24.98 -3.67 13.90
C ASP A 185 23.77 -3.38 14.80
N PHE A 186 22.86 -2.63 14.24
CA PHE A 186 21.58 -2.30 14.86
C PHE A 186 20.48 -2.37 13.81
N GLU A 187 19.36 -3.03 14.13
CA GLU A 187 18.25 -3.21 13.23
C GLU A 187 16.90 -3.02 13.91
N PHE A 188 15.97 -2.40 13.18
CA PHE A 188 14.57 -2.35 13.59
C PHE A 188 13.89 -3.69 13.28
N LYS A 189 13.61 -4.48 14.29
CA LYS A 189 12.92 -5.78 14.18
C LYS A 189 11.46 -5.59 13.77
N ARG A 190 10.79 -4.62 14.40
CA ARG A 190 9.39 -4.31 14.13
C ARG A 190 9.07 -2.86 14.48
N ILE A 191 8.26 -2.24 13.61
CA ILE A 191 7.67 -0.92 13.86
C ILE A 191 6.17 -1.04 13.63
N ASN A 192 5.38 -0.79 14.67
CA ASN A 192 3.92 -0.87 14.62
C ASN A 192 3.29 0.41 15.18
N TYR A 193 2.12 0.74 14.68
CA TYR A 193 1.29 1.74 15.36
C TYR A 193 0.80 1.23 16.71
N VAL A 194 0.57 2.14 17.65
CA VAL A 194 -0.22 1.85 18.86
C VAL A 194 -1.63 1.45 18.42
N LYS A 195 -2.26 0.51 19.12
CA LYS A 195 -3.51 -0.13 18.73
C LYS A 195 -4.62 0.88 18.38
N GLU A 196 -4.77 1.92 19.19
CA GLU A 196 -5.77 2.97 18.97
C GLU A 196 -5.51 3.79 17.69
N VAL A 197 -4.23 4.00 17.35
CA VAL A 197 -3.83 4.69 16.11
C VAL A 197 -3.99 3.76 14.91
N GLN A 198 -3.66 2.49 15.07
CA GLN A 198 -3.80 1.47 14.02
C GLN A 198 -5.26 1.33 13.58
N GLU A 199 -6.21 1.25 14.50
CA GLU A 199 -7.63 1.16 14.22
C GLU A 199 -8.11 2.38 13.41
N LYS A 200 -7.75 3.60 13.84
CA LYS A 200 -8.08 4.83 13.11
C LYS A 200 -7.47 4.92 11.70
N VAL A 201 -6.23 4.43 11.55
CA VAL A 201 -5.57 4.38 10.24
C VAL A 201 -6.28 3.39 9.32
N PHE A 202 -6.65 2.22 9.81
CA PHE A 202 -7.40 1.24 9.03
C PHE A 202 -8.79 1.75 8.64
N GLU A 203 -9.52 2.36 9.56
CA GLU A 203 -10.82 2.96 9.27
C GLU A 203 -10.71 4.03 8.18
N ARG A 204 -9.71 4.90 8.27
CA ARG A 204 -9.44 5.90 7.23
C ARG A 204 -9.11 5.25 5.89
N MET A 205 -8.27 4.21 5.86
CA MET A 205 -7.94 3.49 4.62
C MET A 205 -9.17 2.83 3.99
N ILE A 206 -10.04 2.22 4.81
CA ILE A 206 -11.30 1.62 4.35
C ILE A 206 -12.20 2.69 3.73
N THR A 207 -12.36 3.83 4.42
CA THR A 207 -13.18 4.95 3.93
C THR A 207 -12.62 5.50 2.62
N GLU A 208 -11.31 5.67 2.52
CA GLU A 208 -10.65 6.14 1.30
C GLU A 208 -10.85 5.16 0.14
N ARG A 209 -10.68 3.85 0.38
CA ARG A 209 -10.94 2.83 -0.64
C ARG A 209 -12.40 2.80 -1.09
N LYS A 210 -13.35 2.97 -0.17
CA LYS A 210 -14.78 3.10 -0.52
C LYS A 210 -15.02 4.33 -1.39
N ARG A 211 -14.46 5.50 -1.03
CA ARG A 211 -14.58 6.73 -1.80
C ARG A 211 -14.06 6.58 -3.22
N ILE A 212 -12.92 5.93 -3.40
CA ILE A 212 -12.34 5.64 -4.71
C ILE A 212 -13.25 4.70 -5.52
N ALA A 213 -13.75 3.64 -4.90
CA ALA A 213 -14.67 2.70 -5.54
C ALA A 213 -15.99 3.38 -5.95
N ASP A 214 -16.54 4.24 -5.11
CA ASP A 214 -17.78 4.98 -5.41
C ASP A 214 -17.56 6.03 -6.52
N LYS A 215 -16.38 6.66 -6.56
CA LYS A 215 -15.99 7.54 -7.67
C LYS A 215 -16.02 6.78 -9.01
N TYR A 216 -15.32 5.67 -9.11
CA TYR A 216 -15.29 4.87 -10.35
C TYR A 216 -16.66 4.29 -10.72
N ARG A 217 -17.46 3.90 -9.73
CA ARG A 217 -18.82 3.43 -9.97
C ARG A 217 -19.69 4.54 -10.56
N SER A 218 -19.61 5.74 -9.97
CA SER A 218 -20.36 6.91 -10.44
C SER A 218 -19.92 7.36 -11.84
N GLU A 219 -18.61 7.37 -12.11
CA GLU A 219 -18.05 7.65 -13.43
C GLU A 219 -18.53 6.63 -14.46
N GLY A 220 -18.47 5.33 -14.10
CA GLY A 220 -18.98 4.26 -14.96
C GLY A 220 -20.47 4.34 -15.25
N GLN A 221 -21.29 4.69 -14.25
CA GLN A 221 -22.72 4.93 -14.45
C GLN A 221 -23.01 6.15 -15.31
N GLY A 222 -22.24 7.24 -15.12
CA GLY A 222 -22.34 8.43 -15.93
C GLY A 222 -22.01 8.15 -17.39
N GLU A 223 -20.93 7.42 -17.65
CA GLU A 223 -20.53 7.04 -19.00
C GLU A 223 -21.53 6.09 -19.66
N ALA A 224 -22.05 5.12 -18.92
CA ALA A 224 -23.12 4.23 -19.42
C ALA A 224 -24.38 5.01 -19.77
N SER A 225 -24.77 5.99 -18.98
CA SER A 225 -25.93 6.87 -19.24
C SER A 225 -25.68 7.74 -20.49
N ARG A 226 -24.48 8.28 -20.66
CA ARG A 226 -24.08 9.04 -21.85
C ARG A 226 -24.18 8.19 -23.12
N ILE A 227 -23.59 6.99 -23.11
CA ILE A 227 -23.64 6.06 -24.24
C ILE A 227 -25.08 5.67 -24.59
N ASN A 228 -25.90 5.37 -23.58
CA ASN A 228 -27.32 5.05 -23.79
C ASN A 228 -28.10 6.23 -24.39
N GLY A 229 -27.86 7.45 -23.91
CA GLY A 229 -28.48 8.66 -24.45
C GLY A 229 -28.04 8.93 -25.91
N GLU A 230 -26.80 8.72 -26.24
CA GLU A 230 -26.30 8.82 -27.61
C GLU A 230 -26.91 7.78 -28.52
N ARG A 231 -27.00 6.54 -28.05
CA ARG A 231 -27.68 5.45 -28.79
C ARG A 231 -29.14 5.76 -29.08
N GLU A 232 -29.90 6.22 -28.09
CA GLU A 232 -31.31 6.58 -28.28
C GLU A 232 -31.48 7.74 -29.25
N ARG A 233 -30.68 8.78 -29.13
CA ARG A 233 -30.69 9.92 -30.07
C ARG A 233 -30.39 9.48 -31.50
N GLU A 234 -29.39 8.62 -31.69
CA GLU A 234 -29.02 8.12 -32.99
C GLU A 234 -30.12 7.22 -33.59
N LEU A 235 -30.74 6.36 -32.80
CA LEU A 235 -31.89 5.56 -33.21
C LEU A 235 -33.07 6.44 -33.67
N LEU A 236 -33.39 7.50 -32.91
CA LEU A 236 -34.46 8.43 -33.28
C LEU A 236 -34.12 9.19 -34.55
N ARG A 237 -32.85 9.61 -34.74
CA ARG A 237 -32.38 10.25 -35.97
C ARG A 237 -32.55 9.32 -37.19
N ILE A 238 -32.05 8.09 -37.10
CA ILE A 238 -32.15 7.10 -38.16
C ILE A 238 -33.61 6.80 -38.52
N ARG A 239 -34.48 6.59 -37.51
CA ARG A 239 -35.90 6.34 -37.72
C ARG A 239 -36.61 7.53 -38.38
N SER A 240 -36.32 8.74 -37.95
CA SER A 240 -36.91 9.95 -38.52
C SER A 240 -36.46 10.18 -39.96
N GLU A 241 -35.18 9.95 -40.26
CA GLU A 241 -34.65 10.02 -41.64
C GLU A 241 -35.26 8.96 -42.55
N ALA A 242 -35.36 7.72 -42.06
CA ALA A 242 -36.00 6.64 -42.83
C ALA A 242 -37.48 6.93 -43.09
N PHE A 243 -38.20 7.43 -42.07
CA PHE A 243 -39.62 7.83 -42.22
C PHE A 243 -39.79 8.99 -43.20
N ARG A 244 -38.95 10.04 -43.09
CA ARG A 244 -38.94 11.17 -44.03
C ARG A 244 -38.69 10.68 -45.47
N THR A 245 -37.68 9.85 -45.67
CA THR A 245 -37.36 9.29 -47.00
C THR A 245 -38.50 8.45 -47.54
N ALA A 246 -39.10 7.60 -46.72
CA ALA A 246 -40.27 6.83 -47.10
C ALA A 246 -41.46 7.69 -47.52
N GLN A 247 -41.77 8.76 -46.77
CA GLN A 247 -42.83 9.69 -47.11
C GLN A 247 -42.54 10.49 -48.38
N GLU A 248 -41.26 10.89 -48.60
CA GLU A 248 -40.85 11.58 -49.82
C GLU A 248 -41.02 10.67 -51.06
N ILE A 249 -40.60 9.40 -50.94
CA ILE A 249 -40.77 8.43 -52.01
C ILE A 249 -42.28 8.19 -52.30
N LYS A 250 -43.07 7.97 -51.25
CA LYS A 250 -44.51 7.77 -51.37
C LYS A 250 -45.21 9.01 -51.95
N GLY A 251 -44.86 10.19 -51.46
CA GLY A 251 -45.43 11.42 -52.00
C GLY A 251 -45.08 11.69 -53.47
N LYS A 252 -43.86 11.39 -53.89
CA LYS A 252 -43.45 11.47 -55.31
C LYS A 252 -44.19 10.46 -56.18
N ALA A 253 -44.31 9.21 -55.71
CA ALA A 253 -45.04 8.17 -56.43
C ALA A 253 -46.54 8.53 -56.58
N ASP A 254 -47.17 9.03 -55.50
CA ASP A 254 -48.57 9.46 -55.52
C ASP A 254 -48.78 10.65 -56.46
N ALA A 255 -47.84 11.63 -56.45
CA ALA A 255 -47.87 12.76 -57.38
C ALA A 255 -47.70 12.34 -58.86
N GLU A 256 -46.77 11.42 -59.11
CA GLU A 256 -46.55 10.88 -60.45
C GLU A 256 -47.80 10.09 -60.92
N ALA A 257 -48.33 9.21 -60.10
CA ALA A 257 -49.56 8.49 -60.39
C ALA A 257 -50.71 9.43 -60.70
N THR A 258 -50.89 10.47 -59.87
CA THR A 258 -51.93 11.48 -60.11
C THR A 258 -51.70 12.25 -61.42
N ALA A 259 -50.45 12.60 -61.75
CA ALA A 259 -50.15 13.25 -63.04
C ALA A 259 -50.45 12.36 -64.21
N ILE A 260 -50.15 11.07 -64.15
CA ILE A 260 -50.45 10.06 -65.21
C ILE A 260 -51.97 9.95 -65.38
N TYR A 261 -52.73 9.83 -64.30
CA TYR A 261 -54.18 9.76 -64.36
C TYR A 261 -54.76 11.08 -64.91
N ASN A 262 -54.29 12.25 -64.44
CA ASN A 262 -54.77 13.53 -64.98
C ASN A 262 -54.53 13.68 -66.49
N GLN A 263 -53.38 13.27 -66.99
CA GLN A 263 -53.08 13.27 -68.45
C GLN A 263 -53.99 12.38 -69.17
N ALA A 264 -54.31 11.20 -68.64
CA ALA A 264 -55.21 10.23 -69.28
C ALA A 264 -56.65 10.73 -69.35
N TYR A 265 -57.16 11.30 -68.26
CA TYR A 265 -58.55 11.68 -68.16
C TYR A 265 -58.87 13.09 -68.74
N ASN A 266 -57.85 13.98 -68.86
CA ASN A 266 -58.06 15.31 -69.45
C ASN A 266 -58.03 15.35 -70.98
N ARG A 267 -57.96 14.19 -71.67
CA ARG A 267 -57.91 14.11 -73.16
C ARG A 267 -59.24 14.53 -73.79
N SER A 268 -60.39 14.40 -73.08
CA SER A 268 -61.68 14.86 -73.60
C SER A 268 -62.58 15.36 -72.44
N PRO A 269 -63.57 16.26 -72.72
CA PRO A 269 -64.50 16.70 -71.73
C PRO A 269 -65.31 15.57 -71.08
N GLN A 270 -65.70 14.56 -71.84
CA GLN A 270 -66.48 13.41 -71.34
C GLN A 270 -65.65 12.53 -70.40
N THR A 271 -64.38 12.27 -70.72
CA THR A 271 -63.50 11.48 -69.85
C THR A 271 -63.20 12.22 -68.55
N ARG A 272 -63.14 13.58 -68.53
CA ARG A 272 -62.97 14.40 -67.36
C ARG A 272 -64.18 14.29 -66.44
N GLU A 273 -65.37 14.38 -66.97
CA GLU A 273 -66.63 14.30 -66.20
C GLU A 273 -66.79 12.91 -65.56
N PHE A 274 -66.44 11.85 -66.29
CA PHE A 274 -66.45 10.49 -65.78
C PHE A 274 -65.41 10.29 -64.68
N TYR A 275 -64.17 10.83 -64.81
CA TYR A 275 -63.14 10.78 -63.76
C TYR A 275 -63.56 11.55 -62.49
N ASN A 276 -64.14 12.74 -62.63
CA ASN A 276 -64.62 13.51 -61.49
C ASN A 276 -65.73 12.74 -60.76
N PHE A 277 -66.62 12.08 -61.52
CA PHE A 277 -67.65 11.21 -60.91
C PHE A 277 -66.99 10.06 -60.11
N MET A 278 -66.10 9.30 -60.75
CA MET A 278 -65.42 8.18 -60.10
C MET A 278 -64.65 8.63 -58.82
N LYS A 279 -63.89 9.73 -58.89
CA LYS A 279 -63.17 10.29 -57.71
C LYS A 279 -64.10 10.79 -56.62
N THR A 280 -65.21 11.36 -57.01
CA THR A 280 -66.22 11.76 -56.03
C THR A 280 -66.81 10.54 -55.30
N MET A 281 -67.12 9.47 -56.00
CA MET A 281 -67.62 8.22 -55.40
C MET A 281 -66.56 7.55 -54.53
N GLU A 282 -65.31 7.54 -54.93
CA GLU A 282 -64.18 7.02 -54.12
C GLU A 282 -64.00 7.84 -52.86
N THR A 283 -64.10 9.16 -52.94
CA THR A 283 -64.04 10.06 -51.78
C THR A 283 -65.19 9.79 -50.81
N TYR A 284 -66.38 9.52 -51.33
CA TYR A 284 -67.54 9.18 -50.50
C TYR A 284 -67.31 7.85 -49.76
N LEU A 285 -66.77 6.83 -50.41
CA LEU A 285 -66.48 5.56 -49.79
C LEU A 285 -65.44 5.68 -48.66
N ASN A 286 -64.46 6.58 -48.82
CA ASN A 286 -63.40 6.76 -47.87
C ASN A 286 -63.73 7.77 -46.74
N THR A 287 -64.71 8.65 -46.94
CA THR A 287 -65.02 9.73 -45.99
C THR A 287 -66.33 9.49 -45.21
N ILE A 288 -67.24 8.67 -45.76
CA ILE A 288 -68.51 8.38 -45.16
C ILE A 288 -68.49 6.99 -44.54
N ASP A 289 -68.34 6.93 -43.25
CA ASP A 289 -68.46 5.71 -42.45
C ASP A 289 -69.73 5.75 -41.58
N GLY A 290 -69.99 4.66 -40.86
CA GLY A 290 -71.18 4.54 -40.00
C GLY A 290 -71.25 5.56 -38.85
N SER A 291 -70.19 6.31 -38.60
CA SER A 291 -70.11 7.34 -37.55
C SER A 291 -70.20 8.77 -38.09
N THR A 292 -70.20 8.92 -39.43
CA THR A 292 -70.16 10.25 -40.08
C THR A 292 -71.57 10.86 -40.16
N THR A 293 -71.78 12.05 -39.62
CA THR A 293 -73.01 12.84 -39.75
C THR A 293 -72.83 13.81 -40.91
N LEU A 294 -73.65 13.61 -41.96
CA LEU A 294 -73.64 14.44 -43.18
C LEU A 294 -74.75 15.55 -43.08
N LEU A 295 -74.29 16.80 -43.09
CA LEU A 295 -75.16 17.92 -43.24
C LEU A 295 -75.18 18.38 -44.67
N LEU A 296 -76.24 18.11 -45.42
CA LEU A 296 -76.25 18.33 -46.84
C LEU A 296 -77.28 19.45 -47.19
N SER A 297 -76.83 20.45 -47.96
CA SER A 297 -77.67 21.44 -48.55
C SER A 297 -78.25 20.91 -49.88
N THR A 298 -79.52 21.17 -50.11
CA THR A 298 -80.23 20.81 -51.37
C THR A 298 -79.62 21.47 -52.61
N GLU A 299 -78.81 22.54 -52.47
CA GLU A 299 -78.16 23.26 -53.57
C GLU A 299 -76.64 22.88 -53.70
N GLY A 300 -76.11 22.01 -52.81
CA GLY A 300 -74.72 21.62 -52.86
C GLY A 300 -74.33 20.73 -54.04
N ASP A 301 -73.11 20.82 -54.47
CA ASP A 301 -72.48 19.97 -55.57
C ASP A 301 -72.57 18.49 -55.30
N PHE A 302 -72.76 18.08 -54.06
CA PHE A 302 -73.00 16.69 -53.69
C PHE A 302 -74.23 16.05 -54.36
N TYR A 303 -75.34 16.80 -54.54
CA TYR A 303 -76.57 16.35 -55.17
C TYR A 303 -76.57 16.52 -56.69
N LYS A 304 -75.56 17.08 -57.30
CA LYS A 304 -75.44 17.33 -58.74
C LYS A 304 -75.70 16.04 -59.56
N PHE A 305 -75.12 14.95 -59.18
CA PHE A 305 -75.31 13.63 -59.87
C PHE A 305 -76.59 12.91 -59.46
N LEU A 306 -77.23 13.26 -58.38
CA LEU A 306 -78.54 12.70 -57.96
C LEU A 306 -79.72 13.46 -58.55
N LYS A 307 -79.56 14.78 -58.87
CA LYS A 307 -80.58 15.63 -59.46
C LYS A 307 -80.75 15.43 -61.00
N THR A 308 -79.67 14.93 -61.65
CA THR A 308 -79.74 14.83 -63.10
C THR A 308 -80.23 13.42 -63.48
N LYS A 309 -81.54 13.22 -63.47
CA LYS A 309 -82.19 12.09 -64.10
C LYS A 309 -82.72 12.56 -65.44
N LYS A 310 -82.02 12.17 -66.53
CA LYS A 310 -82.60 11.99 -67.81
C LYS A 310 -81.95 10.78 -68.44
#